data_29fcb2a40dc877b1eb99e3c9b96254c3
#
_entry.id   29fcb2a40dc877b1eb99e3c9b96254c3
#
_cell.length_a   1.000
_cell.length_b   1.000
_cell.length_c   1.000
_cell.angle_alpha   90.00
_cell.angle_beta   90.00
_cell.angle_gamma   90.00
#
_symmetry.space_group_name_H-M   'P 1'
#
loop_
_entity.id
_entity.type
_entity.pdbx_description
1 polymer ?
#
loop_
_entity_poly.entity_id
_entity_poly.type
_entity_poly.pdbx_seq_one_letter_code
_entity_poly.pdbx_strand_id
1 'polypeptide(L)'
;MQRLRGHATVARFRVILPAVHGNFGRILLVELDGDTVAARHIELPRSVYRDYIGGVGLGAYLLWHHAPAGVDPLAPAAPLIYSFSPLLGSPLTTTAKFALLCKSPLTGRICDGLSSSRFALAAKRLGVDAVVIRGALAQLSRLHLDEVPARCFVRPCPELAGLSARAVQEQLRSTGLATHVSAIGPAGEAQVRYATVSNDGRHAGRGGAGAVLGAKRVKAITVHGSAVAGVAEPAAVATRARELAARSEGIATDKYRRLGTASNLETFDRLKILPVRNFQSVSIGKLAARRLAPEGLTAAAGHTRESCAGCTIGCDHRYGGQRLEYETQFALGPLCGVEDPQRLLAAARACDELGLDTISAGGTLAFAMECSERGLVDWPLRFGDDLVPWLERIARREGPGDLLAGGTRAAAAVIGGGSAAFACHVKGLELPGYEPRAMQTMALGLCVASRGADHNRSGAYQADLRPGVDRYHVDPARAPAHVIETEDQAALLDSLILCKFLRGAIPEPWREGAELLSMVTGLAIHEADLRRAVRRIAELRHRYNLREGWTIAEDRLPDRFLDEPLADGARLVRAEMTAAVAAYHLARGRGPDGADLAESAP
;
A
#
# COMPACT_ATOMS: atom_id res chain seq x y z
N MET A 1 -34.63 55.02 -32.81
CA MET A 1 -33.57 54.63 -31.82
C MET A 1 -33.47 53.12 -31.80
N GLN A 2 -32.67 52.54 -32.70
CA GLN A 2 -32.37 51.09 -32.77
C GLN A 2 -31.16 50.81 -31.88
N ARG A 3 -31.32 49.92 -30.88
CA ARG A 3 -30.20 49.38 -30.11
C ARG A 3 -29.70 48.11 -30.78
N LEU A 4 -28.53 48.19 -31.34
CA LEU A 4 -27.70 47.06 -31.81
C LEU A 4 -27.22 46.28 -30.58
N ARG A 5 -27.68 45.03 -30.45
CA ARG A 5 -27.06 44.06 -29.54
C ARG A 5 -26.01 43.27 -30.33
N GLY A 6 -24.74 43.59 -30.09
CA GLY A 6 -23.62 42.80 -30.59
C GLY A 6 -23.44 41.55 -29.76
N HIS A 7 -23.66 40.37 -30.34
CA HIS A 7 -23.24 39.10 -29.76
C HIS A 7 -21.75 38.90 -30.07
N ALA A 8 -20.90 39.07 -29.04
CA ALA A 8 -19.52 38.67 -29.12
C ALA A 8 -19.42 37.13 -29.01
N THR A 9 -19.20 36.48 -30.13
CA THR A 9 -18.90 35.05 -30.18
C THR A 9 -17.45 34.86 -29.73
N VAL A 10 -17.26 34.43 -28.47
CA VAL A 10 -15.93 34.02 -27.98
C VAL A 10 -15.57 32.70 -28.66
N ALA A 11 -14.77 32.77 -29.68
CA ALA A 11 -14.14 31.60 -30.32
C ALA A 11 -13.24 30.91 -29.26
N ARG A 12 -13.72 29.80 -28.69
CA ARG A 12 -12.88 28.92 -27.89
C ARG A 12 -11.91 28.21 -28.81
N PHE A 13 -10.70 28.73 -28.94
CA PHE A 13 -9.60 28.00 -29.51
C PHE A 13 -9.34 26.78 -28.65
N ARG A 14 -9.80 25.61 -29.09
CA ARG A 14 -9.34 24.32 -28.57
C ARG A 14 -7.90 24.16 -29.07
N VAL A 15 -6.93 24.54 -28.24
CA VAL A 15 -5.54 24.11 -28.43
C VAL A 15 -5.55 22.59 -28.24
N ILE A 16 -5.59 21.85 -29.35
CA ILE A 16 -5.36 20.40 -29.31
C ILE A 16 -3.88 20.24 -29.01
N LEU A 17 -3.56 20.09 -27.72
CA LEU A 17 -2.21 19.71 -27.31
C LEU A 17 -1.96 18.31 -27.88
N PRO A 18 -0.82 18.05 -28.54
CA PRO A 18 -0.50 16.73 -29.06
C PRO A 18 -0.55 15.74 -27.89
N ALA A 19 -1.11 14.55 -28.14
CA ALA A 19 -1.23 13.49 -27.14
C ALA A 19 0.14 13.21 -26.51
N VAL A 20 0.22 13.21 -25.20
CA VAL A 20 1.43 12.82 -24.49
C VAL A 20 1.44 11.30 -24.47
N HIS A 21 2.39 10.66 -25.14
CA HIS A 21 2.54 9.21 -25.08
C HIS A 21 2.64 8.72 -23.63
N GLY A 22 2.19 7.51 -23.35
CA GLY A 22 2.16 6.92 -21.99
C GLY A 22 1.05 7.46 -21.08
N ASN A 23 0.56 8.67 -21.34
CA ASN A 23 -0.52 9.35 -20.61
C ASN A 23 -1.65 9.75 -21.56
N PHE A 24 -2.85 9.92 -20.99
CA PHE A 24 -4.02 10.43 -21.71
C PHE A 24 -4.27 11.93 -21.45
N GLY A 25 -3.55 12.52 -20.48
CA GLY A 25 -3.68 13.93 -20.13
C GLY A 25 -4.96 14.24 -19.34
N ARG A 26 -5.67 13.24 -18.83
CA ARG A 26 -6.96 13.42 -18.15
C ARG A 26 -7.26 12.33 -17.12
N ILE A 27 -8.17 12.64 -16.21
CA ILE A 27 -8.71 11.72 -15.23
C ILE A 27 -10.23 11.53 -15.42
N LEU A 28 -10.77 10.45 -14.84
CA LEU A 28 -12.21 10.25 -14.70
C LEU A 28 -12.62 10.62 -13.27
N LEU A 29 -13.40 11.68 -13.11
CA LEU A 29 -14.06 12.00 -11.85
C LEU A 29 -15.42 11.31 -11.85
N VAL A 30 -15.66 10.53 -10.78
CA VAL A 30 -16.90 9.77 -10.55
C VAL A 30 -17.52 10.26 -9.25
N GLU A 31 -18.74 10.73 -9.34
CA GLU A 31 -19.53 11.23 -8.21
C GLU A 31 -20.75 10.32 -8.02
N LEU A 32 -20.82 9.69 -6.83
CA LEU A 32 -21.89 8.78 -6.43
C LEU A 32 -22.90 9.56 -5.60
N ASP A 33 -24.18 9.46 -5.95
CA ASP A 33 -25.26 10.13 -5.20
C ASP A 33 -26.50 9.24 -5.17
N GLY A 34 -26.80 8.67 -3.99
CA GLY A 34 -27.93 7.77 -3.81
C GLY A 34 -27.89 6.58 -4.76
N ASP A 35 -28.78 6.54 -5.74
CA ASP A 35 -28.86 5.45 -6.72
C ASP A 35 -28.27 5.82 -8.09
N THR A 36 -27.54 6.94 -8.16
CA THR A 36 -27.02 7.49 -9.41
C THR A 36 -25.50 7.63 -9.40
N VAL A 37 -24.92 7.74 -10.60
CA VAL A 37 -23.53 8.07 -10.80
C VAL A 37 -23.43 9.15 -11.88
N ALA A 38 -22.64 10.19 -11.59
CA ALA A 38 -22.19 11.16 -12.57
C ALA A 38 -20.68 10.96 -12.81
N ALA A 39 -20.31 10.85 -14.08
CA ALA A 39 -18.90 10.70 -14.44
C ALA A 39 -18.53 11.75 -15.51
N ARG A 40 -17.30 12.29 -15.40
CA ARG A 40 -16.77 13.26 -16.38
C ARG A 40 -15.25 13.21 -16.44
N HIS A 41 -14.70 13.52 -17.61
CA HIS A 41 -13.27 13.73 -17.77
C HIS A 41 -12.86 15.11 -17.25
N ILE A 42 -11.70 15.16 -16.60
CA ILE A 42 -11.02 16.40 -16.21
C ILE A 42 -9.63 16.36 -16.82
N GLU A 43 -9.30 17.35 -17.61
CA GLU A 43 -7.96 17.51 -18.19
C GLU A 43 -6.97 17.93 -17.11
N LEU A 44 -5.75 17.37 -17.17
CA LEU A 44 -4.65 17.74 -16.29
C LEU A 44 -3.56 18.48 -17.09
N PRO A 45 -3.00 19.57 -16.52
CA PRO A 45 -1.84 20.24 -17.11
C PRO A 45 -0.64 19.30 -17.26
N ARG A 46 0.16 19.48 -18.31
CA ARG A 46 1.38 18.68 -18.53
C ARG A 46 2.40 18.79 -17.41
N SER A 47 2.43 19.93 -16.71
CA SER A 47 3.29 20.14 -15.54
C SER A 47 3.02 19.12 -14.44
N VAL A 48 1.75 18.67 -14.25
CA VAL A 48 1.40 17.65 -13.25
C VAL A 48 2.15 16.35 -13.52
N TYR A 49 2.27 15.92 -14.76
CA TYR A 49 3.00 14.69 -15.12
C TYR A 49 4.51 14.82 -14.95
N ARG A 50 5.06 16.02 -15.20
CA ARG A 50 6.48 16.31 -14.93
C ARG A 50 6.78 16.32 -13.44
N ASP A 51 5.86 16.89 -12.66
CA ASP A 51 6.07 17.16 -11.24
C ASP A 51 5.70 15.98 -10.33
N TYR A 52 4.80 15.09 -10.79
CA TYR A 52 4.27 13.97 -10.01
C TYR A 52 4.36 12.61 -10.71
N ILE A 53 4.90 12.54 -11.92
CA ILE A 53 5.20 11.32 -12.69
C ILE A 53 3.94 10.51 -13.06
N GLY A 54 3.36 9.79 -12.09
CA GLY A 54 2.25 8.87 -12.20
C GLY A 54 2.06 8.10 -10.89
N GLY A 55 1.32 7.00 -10.90
CA GLY A 55 1.20 6.10 -9.75
C GLY A 55 0.95 6.81 -8.43
N VAL A 56 1.81 6.57 -7.44
CA VAL A 56 1.66 7.18 -6.11
C VAL A 56 1.83 8.71 -6.15
N GLY A 57 2.70 9.25 -7.00
CA GLY A 57 2.90 10.70 -7.07
C GLY A 57 1.66 11.43 -7.62
N LEU A 58 1.13 11.00 -8.76
CA LEU A 58 -0.12 11.55 -9.32
C LEU A 58 -1.29 11.33 -8.35
N GLY A 59 -1.36 10.15 -7.73
CA GLY A 59 -2.40 9.87 -6.73
C GLY A 59 -2.35 10.80 -5.52
N ALA A 60 -1.16 11.13 -5.01
CA ALA A 60 -0.98 12.08 -3.91
C ALA A 60 -1.41 13.51 -4.31
N TYR A 61 -1.06 13.94 -5.53
CA TYR A 61 -1.53 15.21 -6.10
C TYR A 61 -3.07 15.27 -6.15
N LEU A 62 -3.70 14.23 -6.68
CA LEU A 62 -5.16 14.17 -6.76
C LEU A 62 -5.82 14.12 -5.39
N LEU A 63 -5.23 13.39 -4.43
CA LEU A 63 -5.75 13.33 -3.07
C LEU A 63 -5.70 14.70 -2.39
N TRP A 64 -4.61 15.45 -2.56
CA TRP A 64 -4.48 16.81 -2.04
C TRP A 64 -5.60 17.74 -2.56
N HIS A 65 -5.89 17.67 -3.86
CA HIS A 65 -6.84 18.56 -4.52
C HIS A 65 -8.31 18.14 -4.37
N HIS A 66 -8.60 16.85 -4.19
CA HIS A 66 -9.97 16.33 -4.14
C HIS A 66 -10.46 16.00 -2.73
N ALA A 67 -9.58 15.86 -1.74
CA ALA A 67 -9.98 15.63 -0.35
C ALA A 67 -10.16 16.97 0.38
N PRO A 68 -11.35 17.26 0.93
CA PRO A 68 -11.50 18.38 1.86
C PRO A 68 -10.59 18.22 3.08
N ALA A 69 -10.03 19.32 3.58
CA ALA A 69 -9.21 19.29 4.79
C ALA A 69 -10.04 18.78 5.98
N GLY A 70 -9.43 17.90 6.80
CA GLY A 70 -10.08 17.32 7.98
C GLY A 70 -11.22 16.35 7.68
N VAL A 71 -11.46 15.98 6.41
CA VAL A 71 -12.56 15.08 6.05
C VAL A 71 -12.46 13.75 6.80
N ASP A 72 -13.58 13.24 7.31
CA ASP A 72 -13.64 11.87 7.81
C ASP A 72 -13.36 10.90 6.64
N PRO A 73 -12.40 9.97 6.77
CA PRO A 73 -12.03 9.04 5.70
C PRO A 73 -13.18 8.15 5.21
N LEU A 74 -14.22 7.94 6.02
CA LEU A 74 -15.41 7.15 5.65
C LEU A 74 -16.57 8.02 5.18
N ALA A 75 -16.46 9.36 5.24
CA ALA A 75 -17.49 10.27 4.73
C ALA A 75 -17.60 10.18 3.18
N PRO A 76 -18.79 10.46 2.63
CA PRO A 76 -19.01 10.50 1.18
C PRO A 76 -18.02 11.42 0.45
N ALA A 77 -17.68 12.57 1.03
CA ALA A 77 -16.75 13.54 0.44
C ALA A 77 -15.28 13.06 0.37
N ALA A 78 -14.89 12.06 1.15
CA ALA A 78 -13.54 11.49 1.11
C ALA A 78 -13.31 10.75 -0.23
N PRO A 79 -12.27 11.09 -1.02
CA PRO A 79 -12.02 10.42 -2.28
C PRO A 79 -11.32 9.06 -2.10
N LEU A 80 -11.63 8.14 -3.02
CA LEU A 80 -10.81 6.95 -3.30
C LEU A 80 -10.25 7.09 -4.71
N ILE A 81 -8.94 6.92 -4.88
CA ILE A 81 -8.24 7.25 -6.12
C ILE A 81 -7.47 6.04 -6.64
N TYR A 82 -7.82 5.59 -7.85
CA TYR A 82 -7.02 4.65 -8.64
C TYR A 82 -6.13 5.45 -9.56
N SER A 83 -4.82 5.32 -9.43
CA SER A 83 -3.84 6.08 -10.21
C SER A 83 -2.91 5.16 -10.98
N PHE A 84 -2.62 5.53 -12.24
CA PHE A 84 -1.85 4.74 -13.18
C PHE A 84 -0.51 5.39 -13.49
N SER A 85 0.45 4.57 -13.93
CA SER A 85 1.75 5.04 -14.41
C SER A 85 1.72 5.24 -15.93
N PRO A 86 2.55 6.14 -16.47
CA PRO A 86 2.82 6.19 -17.91
C PRO A 86 3.37 4.87 -18.47
N LEU A 87 4.06 4.08 -17.66
CA LEU A 87 4.63 2.79 -18.07
C LEU A 87 3.60 1.65 -18.17
N LEU A 88 2.41 1.82 -17.58
CA LEU A 88 1.35 0.80 -17.61
C LEU A 88 0.81 0.61 -19.02
N GLY A 89 0.83 -0.63 -19.49
CA GLY A 89 0.42 -1.02 -20.84
C GLY A 89 1.58 -1.08 -21.83
N SER A 90 2.79 -0.65 -21.45
CA SER A 90 4.02 -0.90 -22.22
C SER A 90 4.48 -2.37 -22.06
N PRO A 91 5.38 -2.88 -22.92
CA PRO A 91 5.93 -4.24 -22.79
C PRO A 91 6.94 -4.42 -21.64
N LEU A 92 7.21 -3.37 -20.86
CA LEU A 92 8.13 -3.43 -19.73
C LEU A 92 7.61 -4.39 -18.65
N THR A 93 8.50 -5.23 -18.13
CA THR A 93 8.14 -6.19 -17.07
C THR A 93 7.68 -5.48 -15.80
N THR A 94 6.78 -6.11 -15.05
CA THR A 94 6.30 -5.72 -13.72
C THR A 94 5.46 -4.44 -13.64
N THR A 95 5.07 -3.83 -14.76
CA THR A 95 4.33 -2.55 -14.81
C THR A 95 2.82 -2.70 -14.68
N ALA A 96 2.27 -3.91 -14.76
CA ALA A 96 0.82 -4.15 -14.68
C ALA A 96 0.29 -3.99 -13.24
N LYS A 97 0.29 -2.76 -12.75
CA LYS A 97 -0.15 -2.37 -11.40
C LYS A 97 -0.89 -1.03 -11.46
N PHE A 98 -1.63 -0.75 -10.39
CA PHE A 98 -2.14 0.59 -10.09
C PHE A 98 -1.80 0.97 -8.65
N ALA A 99 -1.79 2.26 -8.37
CA ALA A 99 -1.76 2.80 -7.02
C ALA A 99 -3.18 3.14 -6.57
N LEU A 100 -3.53 2.79 -5.32
CA LEU A 100 -4.80 3.13 -4.69
C LEU A 100 -4.52 4.07 -3.52
N LEU A 101 -5.13 5.25 -3.53
CA LEU A 101 -4.89 6.28 -2.51
C LEU A 101 -6.19 6.77 -1.88
N CYS A 102 -6.12 7.07 -0.59
CA CYS A 102 -7.19 7.69 0.18
C CYS A 102 -6.63 8.29 1.48
N LYS A 103 -7.45 8.97 2.26
CA LYS A 103 -7.19 9.15 3.69
C LYS A 103 -7.46 7.84 4.39
N SER A 104 -6.51 7.34 5.17
CA SER A 104 -6.65 6.08 5.89
C SER A 104 -7.67 6.18 7.02
N PRO A 105 -8.66 5.29 7.09
CA PRO A 105 -9.53 5.20 8.26
C PRO A 105 -8.83 4.62 9.49
N LEU A 106 -7.70 3.93 9.31
CA LEU A 106 -6.90 3.36 10.40
C LEU A 106 -5.98 4.40 11.03
N THR A 107 -5.31 5.20 10.19
CA THR A 107 -4.27 6.13 10.67
C THR A 107 -4.74 7.60 10.73
N GLY A 108 -5.72 7.99 9.94
CA GLY A 108 -6.09 9.39 9.72
C GLY A 108 -5.11 10.15 8.80
N ARG A 109 -4.11 9.47 8.24
CA ARG A 109 -3.03 10.03 7.42
C ARG A 109 -3.18 9.58 5.97
N ILE A 110 -2.30 10.08 5.08
CA ILE A 110 -2.27 9.61 3.70
C ILE A 110 -2.08 8.10 3.65
N CYS A 111 -2.86 7.41 2.81
CA CYS A 111 -2.70 6.00 2.52
C CYS A 111 -2.45 5.81 1.04
N ASP A 112 -1.47 4.99 0.70
CA ASP A 112 -1.20 4.54 -0.65
C ASP A 112 -0.88 3.04 -0.65
N GLY A 113 -1.49 2.29 -1.54
CA GLY A 113 -1.24 0.87 -1.76
C GLY A 113 -1.04 0.58 -3.25
N LEU A 114 -0.21 -0.42 -3.58
CA LEU A 114 -0.08 -0.88 -4.96
C LEU A 114 -0.67 -2.29 -5.09
N SER A 115 -1.45 -2.51 -6.15
CA SER A 115 -1.95 -3.83 -6.50
C SER A 115 -1.55 -4.20 -7.92
N SER A 116 -0.99 -5.41 -8.09
CA SER A 116 -0.62 -5.96 -9.40
C SER A 116 -1.77 -6.79 -9.95
N SER A 117 -2.35 -6.40 -11.09
CA SER A 117 -3.45 -7.16 -11.66
C SER A 117 -3.69 -6.84 -13.13
N ARG A 118 -4.43 -7.71 -13.81
CA ARG A 118 -4.98 -7.44 -15.15
C ARG A 118 -6.03 -6.34 -15.11
N PHE A 119 -6.68 -6.13 -13.95
CA PHE A 119 -7.57 -4.99 -13.74
C PHE A 119 -6.87 -3.66 -14.01
N ALA A 120 -5.59 -3.50 -13.62
CA ALA A 120 -4.82 -2.29 -13.90
C ALA A 120 -4.75 -1.99 -15.42
N LEU A 121 -4.46 -3.02 -16.22
CA LEU A 121 -4.42 -2.91 -17.69
C LEU A 121 -5.79 -2.57 -18.27
N ALA A 122 -6.85 -3.20 -17.78
CA ALA A 122 -8.22 -2.92 -18.22
C ALA A 122 -8.66 -1.50 -17.81
N ALA A 123 -8.34 -1.07 -16.59
CA ALA A 123 -8.68 0.27 -16.12
C ALA A 123 -7.92 1.39 -16.88
N LYS A 124 -6.67 1.17 -17.28
CA LYS A 124 -5.94 2.12 -18.14
C LYS A 124 -6.62 2.31 -19.48
N ARG A 125 -7.31 1.28 -20.01
CA ARG A 125 -8.08 1.36 -21.28
C ARG A 125 -9.33 2.21 -21.20
N LEU A 126 -9.71 2.72 -20.03
CA LEU A 126 -10.70 3.81 -19.91
C LEU A 126 -10.22 5.12 -20.57
N GLY A 127 -8.96 5.19 -21.01
CA GLY A 127 -8.39 6.37 -21.64
C GLY A 127 -8.11 7.50 -20.64
N VAL A 128 -7.74 7.16 -19.41
CA VAL A 128 -7.45 8.10 -18.31
C VAL A 128 -6.20 7.69 -17.53
N ASP A 129 -5.63 8.63 -16.80
CA ASP A 129 -4.43 8.43 -15.99
C ASP A 129 -4.75 8.19 -14.51
N ALA A 130 -5.99 8.48 -14.11
CA ALA A 130 -6.53 8.11 -12.80
C ALA A 130 -8.07 8.12 -12.82
N VAL A 131 -8.66 7.44 -11.81
CA VAL A 131 -10.09 7.51 -11.48
C VAL A 131 -10.21 8.04 -10.06
N VAL A 132 -10.98 9.09 -9.86
CA VAL A 132 -11.29 9.69 -8.56
C VAL A 132 -12.76 9.41 -8.25
N ILE A 133 -13.05 8.69 -7.16
CA ILE A 133 -14.41 8.31 -6.75
C ILE A 133 -14.77 9.05 -5.47
N ARG A 134 -15.85 9.84 -5.50
CA ARG A 134 -16.43 10.54 -4.36
C ARG A 134 -17.92 10.21 -4.23
N GLY A 135 -18.53 10.61 -3.12
CA GLY A 135 -19.94 10.33 -2.84
C GLY A 135 -20.14 8.94 -2.23
N ALA A 136 -21.41 8.56 -2.07
CA ALA A 136 -21.81 7.25 -1.59
C ALA A 136 -23.16 6.85 -2.19
N LEU A 137 -23.38 5.55 -2.34
CA LEU A 137 -24.64 4.97 -2.83
C LEU A 137 -25.62 4.72 -1.68
N ALA A 138 -26.92 4.62 -1.98
CA ALA A 138 -27.96 4.33 -1.00
C ALA A 138 -27.91 2.88 -0.50
N GLN A 139 -27.45 1.95 -1.36
CA GLN A 139 -27.37 0.52 -1.08
C GLN A 139 -26.12 -0.10 -1.70
N LEU A 140 -25.74 -1.30 -1.24
CA LEU A 140 -24.59 -2.03 -1.75
C LEU A 140 -24.76 -2.32 -3.25
N SER A 141 -23.83 -1.80 -4.05
CA SER A 141 -23.96 -1.80 -5.50
C SER A 141 -22.64 -2.16 -6.21
N ARG A 142 -22.77 -2.56 -7.46
CA ARG A 142 -21.66 -2.64 -8.41
C ARG A 142 -21.57 -1.32 -9.18
N LEU A 143 -20.38 -0.75 -9.25
CA LEU A 143 -20.05 0.40 -10.09
C LEU A 143 -19.42 -0.10 -11.39
N HIS A 144 -19.97 0.31 -12.53
CA HIS A 144 -19.39 0.08 -13.84
C HIS A 144 -18.80 1.37 -14.39
N LEU A 145 -17.54 1.33 -14.79
CA LEU A 145 -16.81 2.43 -15.41
C LEU A 145 -16.59 2.13 -16.89
N ASP A 146 -16.86 3.11 -17.74
CA ASP A 146 -16.70 3.02 -19.20
C ASP A 146 -15.80 4.16 -19.70
N GLU A 147 -15.12 3.96 -20.84
CA GLU A 147 -14.32 5.00 -21.51
C GLU A 147 -15.16 6.20 -21.95
N VAL A 148 -16.45 6.00 -22.14
CA VAL A 148 -17.45 7.04 -22.36
C VAL A 148 -18.14 7.35 -21.03
N PRO A 149 -17.88 8.50 -20.39
CA PRO A 149 -18.40 8.80 -19.05
C PRO A 149 -19.91 8.64 -18.91
N ALA A 150 -20.68 8.97 -19.96
CA ALA A 150 -22.14 8.82 -19.97
C ALA A 150 -22.62 7.35 -19.91
N ARG A 151 -21.75 6.37 -20.11
CA ARG A 151 -22.05 4.94 -20.01
C ARG A 151 -21.65 4.34 -18.65
N CYS A 152 -21.07 5.14 -17.75
CA CYS A 152 -20.88 4.70 -16.38
C CYS A 152 -22.23 4.51 -15.70
N PHE A 153 -22.40 3.43 -14.93
CA PHE A 153 -23.64 3.16 -14.21
C PHE A 153 -23.39 2.45 -12.89
N VAL A 154 -24.36 2.51 -12.00
CA VAL A 154 -24.43 1.72 -10.78
C VAL A 154 -25.58 0.73 -10.86
N ARG A 155 -25.41 -0.43 -10.24
CA ARG A 155 -26.47 -1.44 -10.14
C ARG A 155 -26.44 -2.07 -8.74
N PRO A 156 -27.54 -2.04 -8.00
CA PRO A 156 -27.67 -2.79 -6.75
C PRO A 156 -27.28 -4.26 -6.95
N CYS A 157 -26.58 -4.82 -5.96
CA CYS A 157 -26.08 -6.20 -6.03
C CYS A 157 -26.18 -6.90 -4.66
N PRO A 158 -27.39 -7.03 -4.10
CA PRO A 158 -27.59 -7.71 -2.82
C PRO A 158 -27.12 -9.17 -2.85
N GLU A 159 -27.12 -9.81 -4.01
CA GLU A 159 -26.63 -11.17 -4.25
C GLU A 159 -25.11 -11.32 -4.06
N LEU A 160 -24.38 -10.22 -4.04
CA LEU A 160 -22.93 -10.21 -3.80
C LEU A 160 -22.58 -9.89 -2.33
N ALA A 161 -23.56 -9.54 -1.51
CA ALA A 161 -23.34 -9.19 -0.10
C ALA A 161 -22.76 -10.38 0.67
N GLY A 162 -21.78 -10.12 1.53
CA GLY A 162 -21.09 -11.14 2.33
C GLY A 162 -20.12 -12.04 1.56
N LEU A 163 -20.08 -11.97 0.23
CA LEU A 163 -19.15 -12.78 -0.56
C LEU A 163 -17.71 -12.26 -0.43
N SER A 164 -16.74 -13.18 -0.46
CA SER A 164 -15.33 -12.84 -0.60
C SER A 164 -15.07 -12.11 -1.93
N ALA A 165 -14.03 -11.27 -1.99
CA ALA A 165 -13.68 -10.59 -3.23
C ALA A 165 -13.40 -11.57 -4.38
N ARG A 166 -12.87 -12.76 -4.09
CA ARG A 166 -12.66 -13.82 -5.08
C ARG A 166 -13.97 -14.36 -5.61
N ALA A 167 -14.92 -14.70 -4.73
CA ALA A 167 -16.23 -15.19 -5.13
C ALA A 167 -17.00 -14.15 -5.98
N VAL A 168 -16.92 -12.86 -5.62
CA VAL A 168 -17.48 -11.76 -6.43
C VAL A 168 -16.89 -11.75 -7.85
N GLN A 169 -15.56 -11.86 -7.97
CA GLN A 169 -14.89 -11.88 -9.27
C GLN A 169 -15.31 -13.09 -10.10
N GLU A 170 -15.37 -14.28 -9.50
CA GLU A 170 -15.79 -15.51 -10.16
C GLU A 170 -17.24 -15.43 -10.64
N GLN A 171 -18.15 -14.91 -9.81
CA GLN A 171 -19.56 -14.75 -10.16
C GLN A 171 -19.75 -13.74 -11.30
N LEU A 172 -19.08 -12.59 -11.25
CA LEU A 172 -19.19 -11.58 -12.32
C LEU A 172 -18.55 -12.05 -13.64
N ARG A 173 -17.52 -12.90 -13.60
CA ARG A 173 -16.93 -13.51 -14.79
C ARG A 173 -17.83 -14.59 -15.39
N SER A 174 -18.39 -15.48 -14.57
CA SER A 174 -19.25 -16.58 -15.03
C SER A 174 -20.54 -16.07 -15.70
N THR A 175 -21.05 -14.93 -15.26
CA THR A 175 -22.22 -14.27 -15.86
C THR A 175 -21.88 -13.41 -17.09
N GLY A 176 -20.63 -13.34 -17.51
CA GLY A 176 -20.16 -12.52 -18.63
C GLY A 176 -20.23 -11.00 -18.36
N LEU A 177 -20.53 -10.57 -17.13
CA LEU A 177 -20.71 -9.17 -16.79
C LEU A 177 -19.38 -8.41 -16.71
N ALA A 178 -18.28 -9.08 -16.41
CA ALA A 178 -16.95 -8.47 -16.39
C ALA A 178 -15.82 -9.50 -16.45
N THR A 179 -14.72 -9.15 -17.11
CA THR A 179 -13.50 -9.97 -17.14
C THR A 179 -12.55 -9.63 -16.00
N HIS A 180 -12.48 -8.33 -15.64
CA HIS A 180 -11.59 -7.80 -14.60
C HIS A 180 -12.38 -7.00 -13.58
N VAL A 181 -12.18 -7.29 -12.30
CA VAL A 181 -12.97 -6.75 -11.21
C VAL A 181 -12.05 -6.31 -10.07
N SER A 182 -12.33 -5.14 -9.50
CA SER A 182 -11.81 -4.70 -8.21
C SER A 182 -12.96 -4.79 -7.19
N ALA A 183 -12.77 -5.49 -6.07
CA ALA A 183 -13.84 -5.77 -5.13
C ALA A 183 -13.37 -5.75 -3.67
N ILE A 184 -14.32 -5.62 -2.74
CA ILE A 184 -14.13 -5.77 -1.30
C ILE A 184 -14.74 -7.07 -0.79
N GLY A 185 -14.15 -7.61 0.28
CA GLY A 185 -14.72 -8.71 1.06
C GLY A 185 -15.66 -8.21 2.15
N PRO A 186 -16.16 -9.15 3.01
CA PRO A 186 -17.04 -8.83 4.14
C PRO A 186 -16.50 -7.76 5.08
N ALA A 187 -15.19 -7.77 5.37
CA ALA A 187 -14.54 -6.76 6.20
C ALA A 187 -14.66 -5.33 5.63
N GLY A 188 -14.61 -5.18 4.28
CA GLY A 188 -14.83 -3.90 3.62
C GLY A 188 -16.26 -3.42 3.77
N GLU A 189 -17.25 -4.30 3.58
CA GLU A 189 -18.67 -3.99 3.79
C GLU A 189 -18.95 -3.54 5.23
N ALA A 190 -18.34 -4.22 6.21
CA ALA A 190 -18.43 -3.88 7.63
C ALA A 190 -17.51 -2.70 8.04
N GLN A 191 -16.78 -2.09 7.10
CA GLN A 191 -15.90 -0.96 7.33
C GLN A 191 -14.83 -1.22 8.40
N VAL A 192 -14.26 -2.44 8.44
CA VAL A 192 -13.08 -2.75 9.24
C VAL A 192 -11.94 -1.84 8.81
N ARG A 193 -11.32 -1.09 9.73
CA ARG A 193 -10.41 0.01 9.41
C ARG A 193 -9.13 -0.39 8.70
N TYR A 194 -8.86 -1.68 8.57
CA TYR A 194 -7.76 -2.26 7.78
C TYR A 194 -8.25 -3.26 6.72
N ALA A 195 -9.48 -3.06 6.23
CA ALA A 195 -10.01 -3.84 5.11
C ALA A 195 -9.30 -3.51 3.78
N THR A 196 -9.14 -4.53 2.94
CA THR A 196 -8.41 -4.46 1.67
C THR A 196 -9.33 -4.28 0.47
N VAL A 197 -8.74 -3.80 -0.64
CA VAL A 197 -9.34 -3.89 -1.98
C VAL A 197 -8.60 -4.95 -2.78
N SER A 198 -9.32 -5.90 -3.36
CA SER A 198 -8.76 -7.08 -4.01
C SER A 198 -9.03 -7.09 -5.51
N ASN A 199 -8.04 -7.57 -6.29
CA ASN A 199 -8.08 -7.62 -7.75
C ASN A 199 -7.29 -8.84 -8.25
N ASP A 200 -7.92 -9.75 -8.96
CA ASP A 200 -7.24 -10.94 -9.53
C ASP A 200 -6.36 -11.70 -8.50
N GLY A 201 -6.84 -11.87 -7.25
CA GLY A 201 -6.09 -12.49 -6.17
C GLY A 201 -4.93 -11.68 -5.63
N ARG A 202 -4.91 -10.37 -5.90
CA ARG A 202 -3.93 -9.39 -5.37
C ARG A 202 -4.68 -8.33 -4.57
N HIS A 203 -4.00 -7.75 -3.59
CA HIS A 203 -4.62 -6.81 -2.66
C HIS A 203 -3.87 -5.47 -2.65
N ALA A 204 -4.63 -4.36 -2.67
CA ALA A 204 -4.19 -3.10 -2.12
C ALA A 204 -4.50 -3.20 -0.61
N GLY A 205 -3.52 -3.69 0.15
CA GLY A 205 -3.77 -4.24 1.47
C GLY A 205 -3.87 -3.19 2.57
N ARG A 206 -2.75 -2.55 2.90
CA ARG A 206 -2.60 -1.77 4.14
C ARG A 206 -3.30 -0.41 4.11
N GLY A 207 -3.83 0.02 5.27
CA GLY A 207 -4.36 1.36 5.50
C GLY A 207 -5.86 1.53 5.27
N GLY A 208 -6.61 0.44 4.96
CA GLY A 208 -8.07 0.44 5.03
C GLY A 208 -8.83 1.00 3.83
N ALA A 209 -8.23 1.00 2.63
CA ALA A 209 -8.93 1.44 1.40
C ALA A 209 -10.22 0.65 1.13
N GLY A 210 -10.30 -0.62 1.57
CA GLY A 210 -11.51 -1.44 1.49
C GLY A 210 -12.66 -0.90 2.33
N ALA A 211 -12.37 -0.36 3.52
CA ALA A 211 -13.38 0.30 4.34
C ALA A 211 -13.90 1.59 3.69
N VAL A 212 -13.02 2.36 3.03
CA VAL A 212 -13.43 3.56 2.28
C VAL A 212 -14.36 3.20 1.13
N LEU A 213 -14.07 2.11 0.38
CA LEU A 213 -14.95 1.63 -0.69
C LEU A 213 -16.27 1.10 -0.13
N GLY A 214 -16.23 0.39 1.01
CA GLY A 214 -17.42 -0.10 1.72
C GLY A 214 -18.30 1.03 2.24
N ALA A 215 -17.72 2.11 2.77
CA ALA A 215 -18.46 3.32 3.19
C ALA A 215 -19.19 4.00 2.02
N LYS A 216 -18.66 3.89 0.81
CA LYS A 216 -19.30 4.32 -0.43
C LYS A 216 -20.37 3.34 -0.94
N ARG A 217 -20.57 2.21 -0.23
CA ARG A 217 -21.46 1.11 -0.61
C ARG A 217 -21.20 0.55 -2.01
N VAL A 218 -19.93 0.51 -2.40
CA VAL A 218 -19.45 -0.10 -3.65
C VAL A 218 -18.83 -1.45 -3.34
N LYS A 219 -19.52 -2.53 -3.71
CA LYS A 219 -19.04 -3.92 -3.54
C LYS A 219 -17.96 -4.27 -4.55
N ALA A 220 -18.16 -3.84 -5.79
CA ALA A 220 -17.26 -4.15 -6.88
C ALA A 220 -17.22 -3.03 -7.92
N ILE A 221 -16.06 -2.86 -8.54
CA ILE A 221 -15.85 -1.99 -9.69
C ILE A 221 -15.51 -2.86 -10.89
N THR A 222 -16.27 -2.69 -11.97
CA THR A 222 -16.03 -3.30 -13.27
C THR A 222 -15.66 -2.21 -14.28
N VAL A 223 -14.82 -2.53 -15.26
CA VAL A 223 -14.29 -1.57 -16.23
C VAL A 223 -14.47 -2.06 -17.65
N HIS A 224 -14.79 -1.13 -18.57
CA HIS A 224 -14.83 -1.37 -20.02
C HIS A 224 -14.18 -0.21 -20.76
N GLY A 225 -13.22 -0.52 -21.63
CA GLY A 225 -12.53 0.47 -22.44
C GLY A 225 -11.59 -0.18 -23.44
N SER A 226 -11.32 0.57 -24.51
CA SER A 226 -10.50 0.15 -25.64
C SER A 226 -9.29 1.06 -25.88
N ALA A 227 -9.19 2.19 -25.16
CA ALA A 227 -8.14 3.17 -25.38
C ALA A 227 -6.75 2.58 -25.15
N VAL A 228 -5.79 2.98 -25.96
CA VAL A 228 -4.39 2.59 -25.87
C VAL A 228 -3.54 3.85 -25.77
N ALA A 229 -2.77 3.97 -24.70
CA ALA A 229 -1.76 5.02 -24.59
C ALA A 229 -0.61 4.70 -25.58
N GLY A 230 -0.31 5.62 -26.48
CA GLY A 230 0.84 5.47 -27.39
C GLY A 230 2.17 5.43 -26.62
N VAL A 231 3.20 4.88 -27.27
CA VAL A 231 4.58 4.90 -26.78
C VAL A 231 5.40 5.74 -27.76
N ALA A 232 6.20 6.68 -27.27
CA ALA A 232 6.93 7.61 -28.14
C ALA A 232 8.01 6.91 -28.98
N GLU A 233 8.75 5.99 -28.36
CA GLU A 233 9.86 5.26 -29.01
C GLU A 233 9.63 3.73 -28.91
N PRO A 234 8.71 3.14 -29.71
CA PRO A 234 8.32 1.75 -29.55
C PRO A 234 9.47 0.75 -29.69
N ALA A 235 10.40 0.97 -30.61
CA ALA A 235 11.56 0.10 -30.84
C ALA A 235 12.55 0.14 -29.66
N ALA A 236 12.82 1.32 -29.11
CA ALA A 236 13.69 1.49 -27.94
C ALA A 236 13.05 0.83 -26.69
N VAL A 237 11.76 1.05 -26.46
CA VAL A 237 11.03 0.42 -25.36
C VAL A 237 11.00 -1.10 -25.49
N ALA A 238 10.81 -1.65 -26.69
CA ALA A 238 10.84 -3.11 -26.91
C ALA A 238 12.23 -3.70 -26.65
N THR A 239 13.30 -3.00 -27.00
CA THR A 239 14.67 -3.42 -26.70
C THR A 239 14.92 -3.38 -25.20
N ARG A 240 14.59 -2.27 -24.52
CA ARG A 240 14.74 -2.15 -23.07
C ARG A 240 13.88 -3.17 -22.31
N ALA A 241 12.70 -3.52 -22.83
CA ALA A 241 11.85 -4.56 -22.22
C ALA A 241 12.53 -5.93 -22.24
N ARG A 242 13.18 -6.31 -23.36
CA ARG A 242 13.96 -7.55 -23.43
C ARG A 242 15.16 -7.55 -22.46
N GLU A 243 15.88 -6.43 -22.39
CA GLU A 243 17.03 -6.28 -21.47
C GLU A 243 16.58 -6.41 -19.99
N LEU A 244 15.51 -5.73 -19.60
CA LEU A 244 14.98 -5.81 -18.24
C LEU A 244 14.42 -7.21 -17.92
N ALA A 245 13.77 -7.87 -18.86
CA ALA A 245 13.34 -9.25 -18.72
C ALA A 245 14.53 -10.17 -18.45
N ALA A 246 15.58 -10.11 -19.28
CA ALA A 246 16.79 -10.91 -19.10
C ALA A 246 17.48 -10.64 -17.74
N ARG A 247 17.63 -9.36 -17.36
CA ARG A 247 18.20 -8.99 -16.05
C ARG A 247 17.33 -9.46 -14.87
N SER A 248 16.02 -9.48 -15.04
CA SER A 248 15.09 -9.95 -14.01
C SER A 248 15.03 -11.47 -13.84
N GLU A 249 15.62 -12.22 -14.75
CA GLU A 249 15.83 -13.67 -14.64
C GLU A 249 17.19 -14.03 -14.04
N GLY A 250 18.03 -13.02 -13.79
CA GLY A 250 19.37 -13.15 -13.24
C GLY A 250 19.41 -13.37 -11.73
N ILE A 251 20.65 -13.36 -11.18
CA ILE A 251 20.95 -13.63 -9.76
C ILE A 251 20.25 -12.64 -8.80
N ALA A 252 20.02 -11.40 -9.24
CA ALA A 252 19.40 -10.36 -8.42
C ALA A 252 17.96 -10.68 -7.97
N THR A 253 17.27 -11.54 -8.70
CA THR A 253 15.89 -11.94 -8.41
C THR A 253 15.74 -13.44 -8.15
N ASP A 254 16.81 -14.22 -8.25
CA ASP A 254 16.77 -15.69 -8.14
C ASP A 254 16.09 -16.16 -6.85
N LYS A 255 16.41 -15.53 -5.72
CA LYS A 255 15.76 -15.81 -4.43
C LYS A 255 14.24 -15.69 -4.52
N TYR A 256 13.75 -14.59 -5.10
CA TYR A 256 12.30 -14.35 -5.20
C TYR A 256 11.62 -15.35 -6.15
N ARG A 257 12.30 -15.70 -7.23
CA ARG A 257 11.82 -16.66 -8.22
C ARG A 257 11.77 -18.08 -7.68
N ARG A 258 12.77 -18.49 -6.87
CA ARG A 258 12.89 -19.86 -6.36
C ARG A 258 12.13 -20.08 -5.06
N LEU A 259 12.15 -19.13 -4.15
CA LEU A 259 11.69 -19.31 -2.77
C LEU A 259 10.64 -18.27 -2.35
N GLY A 260 10.44 -17.19 -3.13
CA GLY A 260 9.61 -16.08 -2.71
C GLY A 260 10.16 -15.33 -1.51
N THR A 261 9.32 -14.53 -0.88
CA THR A 261 9.67 -13.81 0.35
C THR A 261 9.54 -14.66 1.61
N ALA A 262 8.79 -15.77 1.56
CA ALA A 262 8.63 -16.69 2.69
C ALA A 262 9.97 -17.23 3.23
N SER A 263 11.00 -17.33 2.38
CA SER A 263 12.37 -17.70 2.78
C SER A 263 13.04 -16.72 3.76
N ASN A 264 12.47 -15.52 3.94
CA ASN A 264 13.01 -14.56 4.92
C ASN A 264 12.81 -15.03 6.35
N LEU A 265 11.77 -15.81 6.66
CA LEU A 265 11.43 -16.19 8.05
C LEU A 265 12.59 -16.90 8.75
N GLU A 266 13.14 -17.96 8.16
CA GLU A 266 14.27 -18.69 8.76
C GLU A 266 15.54 -17.82 8.84
N THR A 267 15.76 -16.98 7.83
CA THR A 267 16.90 -16.03 7.84
C THR A 267 16.76 -15.02 8.97
N PHE A 268 15.57 -14.46 9.17
CA PHE A 268 15.32 -13.44 10.18
C PHE A 268 15.27 -14.02 11.59
N ASP A 269 14.79 -15.26 11.76
CA ASP A 269 14.91 -16.00 13.01
C ASP A 269 16.39 -16.19 13.41
N ARG A 270 17.23 -16.63 12.47
CA ARG A 270 18.66 -16.79 12.68
C ARG A 270 19.39 -15.47 12.99
N LEU A 271 18.99 -14.38 12.34
CA LEU A 271 19.54 -13.04 12.55
C LEU A 271 18.99 -12.34 13.79
N LYS A 272 18.03 -12.94 14.50
CA LYS A 272 17.37 -12.34 15.68
C LYS A 272 16.69 -11.00 15.36
N ILE A 273 16.01 -10.95 14.21
CA ILE A 273 15.22 -9.80 13.76
C ILE A 273 13.77 -10.16 13.44
N LEU A 274 13.36 -11.43 13.67
CA LEU A 274 11.99 -11.90 13.52
C LEU A 274 11.18 -11.56 14.76
N PRO A 275 10.16 -10.67 14.69
CA PRO A 275 9.33 -10.40 15.84
C PRO A 275 8.41 -11.59 16.18
N VAL A 276 8.31 -11.91 17.47
CA VAL A 276 7.55 -13.03 18.01
C VAL A 276 6.67 -12.58 19.18
N ARG A 277 5.44 -13.10 19.28
CA ARG A 277 4.50 -12.84 20.39
C ARG A 277 4.39 -11.35 20.72
N ASN A 278 3.81 -10.58 19.81
CA ASN A 278 3.68 -9.12 19.92
C ASN A 278 5.02 -8.41 20.23
N PHE A 279 6.12 -8.81 19.57
CA PHE A 279 7.48 -8.25 19.78
C PHE A 279 8.08 -8.52 21.19
N GLN A 280 7.63 -9.55 21.89
CA GLN A 280 8.23 -9.96 23.17
C GLN A 280 9.57 -10.70 22.96
N SER A 281 9.77 -11.33 21.81
CA SER A 281 10.94 -12.12 21.45
C SER A 281 11.30 -11.96 19.97
N VAL A 282 12.47 -12.45 19.58
CA VAL A 282 13.05 -12.33 18.22
C VAL A 282 13.35 -13.68 17.56
N SER A 283 12.86 -14.77 18.12
CA SER A 283 13.05 -16.10 17.58
C SER A 283 11.98 -17.06 18.05
N ILE A 284 11.48 -17.91 17.14
CA ILE A 284 10.62 -19.05 17.44
C ILE A 284 11.42 -20.36 17.58
N GLY A 285 12.74 -20.28 17.40
CA GLY A 285 13.63 -21.44 17.42
C GLY A 285 13.70 -22.18 16.06
N LYS A 286 14.85 -22.79 15.82
CA LYS A 286 15.22 -23.40 14.52
C LYS A 286 14.20 -24.41 13.99
N LEU A 287 13.61 -25.24 14.84
CA LEU A 287 12.65 -26.28 14.40
C LEU A 287 11.33 -25.67 13.93
N ALA A 288 10.77 -24.73 14.69
CA ALA A 288 9.55 -24.03 14.34
C ALA A 288 9.77 -23.16 13.07
N ALA A 289 10.90 -22.45 12.99
CA ALA A 289 11.25 -21.66 11.81
C ALA A 289 11.33 -22.52 10.54
N ARG A 290 11.91 -23.72 10.60
CA ARG A 290 11.94 -24.65 9.47
C ARG A 290 10.58 -25.20 9.07
N ARG A 291 9.69 -25.47 10.03
CA ARG A 291 8.31 -25.90 9.72
C ARG A 291 7.55 -24.85 8.94
N LEU A 292 7.75 -23.58 9.25
CA LEU A 292 7.11 -22.46 8.58
C LEU A 292 7.88 -21.95 7.35
N ALA A 293 9.13 -22.37 7.11
CA ALA A 293 9.91 -22.05 5.92
C ALA A 293 9.35 -22.72 4.65
N PRO A 294 9.73 -22.29 3.43
CA PRO A 294 9.21 -22.84 2.18
C PRO A 294 9.21 -24.35 2.08
N GLU A 295 10.27 -25.01 2.58
CA GLU A 295 10.39 -26.47 2.57
C GLU A 295 9.37 -27.14 3.47
N GLY A 296 9.18 -26.63 4.69
CA GLY A 296 8.18 -27.13 5.64
C GLY A 296 6.75 -26.90 5.15
N LEU A 297 6.47 -25.73 4.60
CA LEU A 297 5.19 -25.40 3.98
C LEU A 297 4.89 -26.28 2.76
N THR A 298 5.91 -26.57 1.93
CA THR A 298 5.79 -27.48 0.78
C THR A 298 5.45 -28.89 1.22
N ALA A 299 6.13 -29.39 2.26
CA ALA A 299 5.87 -30.71 2.82
C ALA A 299 4.46 -30.82 3.44
N ALA A 300 3.98 -29.73 4.05
CA ALA A 300 2.67 -29.69 4.69
C ALA A 300 1.49 -29.57 3.71
N ALA A 301 1.65 -28.87 2.57
CA ALA A 301 0.51 -28.49 1.73
C ALA A 301 0.77 -28.53 0.21
N GLY A 302 1.97 -28.92 -0.23
CA GLY A 302 2.38 -28.81 -1.64
C GLY A 302 2.69 -27.36 -2.03
N HIS A 303 3.26 -27.18 -3.23
CA HIS A 303 3.75 -25.87 -3.70
C HIS A 303 3.44 -25.64 -5.17
N THR A 304 3.00 -24.44 -5.50
CA THR A 304 2.88 -23.93 -6.86
C THR A 304 3.41 -22.51 -6.94
N ARG A 305 3.70 -22.03 -8.15
CA ARG A 305 4.21 -20.69 -8.40
C ARG A 305 3.45 -20.01 -9.52
N GLU A 306 3.15 -18.73 -9.32
CA GLU A 306 2.49 -17.90 -10.32
C GLU A 306 3.24 -16.58 -10.55
N SER A 307 2.86 -15.86 -11.60
CA SER A 307 3.38 -14.54 -11.93
C SER A 307 2.26 -13.50 -11.96
N CYS A 308 2.58 -12.26 -11.58
CA CYS A 308 1.72 -11.14 -11.89
C CYS A 308 1.61 -10.94 -13.41
N ALA A 309 0.56 -10.26 -13.88
CA ALA A 309 0.41 -9.92 -15.29
C ALA A 309 1.67 -9.19 -15.80
N GLY A 310 2.23 -9.64 -16.94
CA GLY A 310 3.42 -9.05 -17.54
C GLY A 310 4.68 -9.06 -16.68
N CYS A 311 4.80 -10.00 -15.71
CA CYS A 311 5.95 -10.07 -14.82
C CYS A 311 6.83 -11.29 -15.13
N THR A 312 8.12 -11.07 -15.29
CA THR A 312 9.15 -12.09 -15.56
C THR A 312 9.75 -12.70 -14.28
N ILE A 313 9.55 -12.09 -13.10
CA ILE A 313 10.12 -12.58 -11.83
C ILE A 313 9.38 -13.80 -11.30
N GLY A 314 8.03 -13.80 -11.28
CA GLY A 314 7.24 -14.93 -10.78
C GLY A 314 7.48 -15.24 -9.31
N CYS A 315 7.33 -14.24 -8.43
CA CYS A 315 7.57 -14.36 -6.99
C CYS A 315 6.35 -14.79 -6.18
N ASP A 316 5.23 -15.13 -6.83
CA ASP A 316 4.00 -15.57 -6.16
C ASP A 316 4.11 -17.07 -5.85
N HIS A 317 4.43 -17.39 -4.61
CA HIS A 317 4.52 -18.75 -4.10
C HIS A 317 3.24 -19.10 -3.33
N ARG A 318 2.68 -20.28 -3.65
CA ARG A 318 1.43 -20.77 -3.07
C ARG A 318 1.63 -22.14 -2.45
N TYR A 319 1.13 -22.30 -1.26
CA TYR A 319 1.16 -23.53 -0.49
C TYR A 319 -0.28 -23.97 -0.23
N GLY A 320 -0.66 -25.17 -0.67
CA GLY A 320 -2.05 -25.60 -0.64
C GLY A 320 -3.00 -24.67 -1.41
N GLY A 321 -2.51 -24.05 -2.50
CA GLY A 321 -3.25 -23.05 -3.27
C GLY A 321 -3.31 -21.65 -2.63
N GLN A 322 -2.88 -21.49 -1.36
CA GLN A 322 -2.85 -20.20 -0.66
C GLN A 322 -1.54 -19.47 -0.95
N ARG A 323 -1.62 -18.21 -1.44
CA ARG A 323 -0.49 -17.33 -1.56
C ARG A 323 0.06 -16.99 -0.18
N LEU A 324 1.38 -17.10 -0.01
CA LEU A 324 2.01 -16.72 1.24
C LEU A 324 3.27 -15.89 0.98
N GLU A 325 3.35 -14.73 1.59
CA GLU A 325 4.52 -13.86 1.63
C GLU A 325 5.03 -13.72 3.06
N TYR A 326 6.28 -13.31 3.22
CA TYR A 326 6.92 -13.17 4.53
C TYR A 326 6.08 -12.36 5.53
N GLU A 327 5.52 -11.23 5.10
CA GLU A 327 4.73 -10.39 5.99
C GLU A 327 3.45 -11.08 6.51
N THR A 328 2.77 -11.83 5.67
CA THR A 328 1.62 -12.67 6.09
C THR A 328 2.06 -13.80 7.01
N GLN A 329 3.16 -14.47 6.64
CA GLN A 329 3.75 -15.57 7.40
C GLN A 329 4.20 -15.12 8.79
N PHE A 330 4.88 -13.96 8.88
CA PHE A 330 5.28 -13.34 10.14
C PHE A 330 4.08 -12.98 11.00
N ALA A 331 3.13 -12.23 10.44
CA ALA A 331 2.05 -11.61 11.19
C ALA A 331 1.05 -12.63 11.77
N LEU A 332 0.69 -13.66 10.98
CA LEU A 332 -0.26 -14.70 11.38
C LEU A 332 0.43 -15.95 11.97
N GLY A 333 1.74 -16.02 11.89
CA GLY A 333 2.59 -17.07 12.45
C GLY A 333 3.27 -16.60 13.73
N PRO A 334 4.59 -16.33 13.71
CA PRO A 334 5.40 -15.99 14.88
C PRO A 334 4.84 -14.87 15.75
N LEU A 335 4.31 -13.81 15.16
CA LEU A 335 3.78 -12.67 15.92
C LEU A 335 2.61 -13.08 16.82
N CYS A 336 1.77 -14.02 16.36
CA CYS A 336 0.66 -14.60 17.11
C CYS A 336 1.03 -15.91 17.84
N GLY A 337 2.29 -16.35 17.80
CA GLY A 337 2.74 -17.59 18.43
C GLY A 337 2.27 -18.86 17.69
N VAL A 338 1.81 -18.76 16.45
CA VAL A 338 1.36 -19.90 15.64
C VAL A 338 2.56 -20.52 14.93
N GLU A 339 2.84 -21.80 15.22
CA GLU A 339 3.96 -22.58 14.65
C GLU A 339 3.50 -23.71 13.73
N ASP A 340 2.20 -23.92 13.61
CA ASP A 340 1.61 -24.94 12.76
C ASP A 340 1.35 -24.40 11.34
N PRO A 341 1.93 -25.03 10.28
CA PRO A 341 1.76 -24.59 8.90
C PRO A 341 0.29 -24.58 8.44
N GLN A 342 -0.54 -25.54 8.87
CA GLN A 342 -1.93 -25.64 8.44
C GLN A 342 -2.77 -24.52 9.05
N ARG A 343 -2.56 -24.20 10.33
CA ARG A 343 -3.21 -23.06 11.01
C ARG A 343 -2.80 -21.73 10.39
N LEU A 344 -1.50 -21.54 10.08
CA LEU A 344 -1.01 -20.37 9.37
C LEU A 344 -1.68 -20.19 8.01
N LEU A 345 -1.74 -21.25 7.19
CA LEU A 345 -2.35 -21.21 5.87
C LEU A 345 -3.87 -20.97 5.94
N ALA A 346 -4.55 -21.54 6.94
CA ALA A 346 -5.97 -21.29 7.18
C ALA A 346 -6.24 -19.83 7.54
N ALA A 347 -5.45 -19.24 8.44
CA ALA A 347 -5.56 -17.83 8.81
C ALA A 347 -5.26 -16.89 7.63
N ALA A 348 -4.25 -17.18 6.82
CA ALA A 348 -3.93 -16.43 5.62
C ALA A 348 -5.09 -16.46 4.60
N ARG A 349 -5.69 -17.64 4.39
CA ARG A 349 -6.87 -17.78 3.54
C ARG A 349 -8.07 -17.01 4.07
N ALA A 350 -8.32 -17.08 5.37
CA ALA A 350 -9.41 -16.33 5.99
C ALA A 350 -9.23 -14.81 5.81
N CYS A 351 -8.01 -14.27 5.96
CA CYS A 351 -7.73 -12.86 5.70
C CYS A 351 -8.03 -12.48 4.23
N ASP A 352 -7.60 -13.30 3.27
CA ASP A 352 -7.84 -13.05 1.84
C ASP A 352 -9.35 -13.09 1.50
N GLU A 353 -10.08 -14.06 2.04
CA GLU A 353 -11.52 -14.24 1.79
C GLU A 353 -12.36 -13.16 2.47
N LEU A 354 -12.02 -12.81 3.71
CA LEU A 354 -12.70 -11.75 4.45
C LEU A 354 -12.32 -10.35 3.97
N GLY A 355 -11.17 -10.20 3.31
CA GLY A 355 -10.65 -8.92 2.84
C GLY A 355 -9.96 -8.11 3.93
N LEU A 356 -9.11 -8.75 4.74
CA LEU A 356 -8.33 -8.14 5.83
C LEU A 356 -6.85 -7.98 5.45
N ASP A 357 -6.22 -6.88 5.85
CA ASP A 357 -4.76 -6.73 5.84
C ASP A 357 -4.13 -7.67 6.87
N THR A 358 -3.31 -8.61 6.42
CA THR A 358 -2.73 -9.65 7.27
C THR A 358 -1.82 -9.11 8.36
N ILE A 359 -1.07 -8.01 8.08
CA ILE A 359 -0.18 -7.40 9.07
C ILE A 359 -1.00 -6.74 10.17
N SER A 360 -2.02 -5.94 9.82
CA SER A 360 -2.86 -5.28 10.80
C SER A 360 -3.73 -6.28 11.58
N ALA A 361 -4.26 -7.32 10.91
CA ALA A 361 -5.01 -8.37 11.59
C ALA A 361 -4.14 -9.15 12.59
N GLY A 362 -2.95 -9.60 12.17
CA GLY A 362 -2.02 -10.32 13.04
C GLY A 362 -1.50 -9.44 14.17
N GLY A 363 -1.11 -8.19 13.88
CA GLY A 363 -0.66 -7.24 14.91
C GLY A 363 -1.73 -6.93 15.95
N THR A 364 -2.99 -6.73 15.51
CA THR A 364 -4.11 -6.48 16.42
C THR A 364 -4.46 -7.71 17.26
N LEU A 365 -4.43 -8.93 16.67
CA LEU A 365 -4.64 -10.17 17.42
C LEU A 365 -3.52 -10.45 18.41
N ALA A 366 -2.26 -10.26 18.02
CA ALA A 366 -1.12 -10.44 18.93
C ALA A 366 -1.16 -9.46 20.12
N PHE A 367 -1.56 -8.21 19.88
CA PHE A 367 -1.84 -7.24 20.93
C PHE A 367 -2.97 -7.71 21.85
N ALA A 368 -4.08 -8.20 21.29
CA ALA A 368 -5.22 -8.72 22.06
C ALA A 368 -4.85 -9.95 22.90
N MET A 369 -4.02 -10.85 22.34
CA MET A 369 -3.47 -12.01 23.07
C MET A 369 -2.66 -11.56 24.29
N GLU A 370 -1.82 -10.56 24.15
CA GLU A 370 -1.04 -10.03 25.27
C GLU A 370 -1.92 -9.30 26.29
N CYS A 371 -2.95 -8.57 25.87
CA CYS A 371 -3.93 -7.99 26.79
C CYS A 371 -4.63 -9.07 27.63
N SER A 372 -5.00 -10.21 27.02
CA SER A 372 -5.57 -11.35 27.73
C SER A 372 -4.56 -12.01 28.68
N GLU A 373 -3.31 -12.17 28.25
CA GLU A 373 -2.23 -12.75 29.06
C GLU A 373 -1.91 -11.89 30.29
N ARG A 374 -2.00 -10.55 30.14
CA ARG A 374 -1.82 -9.57 31.22
C ARG A 374 -3.08 -9.36 32.09
N GLY A 375 -4.18 -10.03 31.80
CA GLY A 375 -5.45 -9.88 32.52
C GLY A 375 -6.14 -8.54 32.33
N LEU A 376 -5.83 -7.80 31.28
CA LEU A 376 -6.48 -6.52 30.93
C LEU A 376 -7.85 -6.72 30.30
N VAL A 377 -8.10 -7.89 29.72
CA VAL A 377 -9.38 -8.32 29.15
C VAL A 377 -9.62 -9.80 29.49
N ASP A 378 -10.88 -10.18 29.65
CA ASP A 378 -11.28 -11.57 29.85
C ASP A 378 -11.73 -12.21 28.52
N TRP A 379 -10.80 -12.32 27.59
CA TRP A 379 -11.06 -12.97 26.30
C TRP A 379 -10.35 -14.32 26.24
N PRO A 380 -11.02 -15.37 25.73
CA PRO A 380 -10.40 -16.69 25.54
C PRO A 380 -9.50 -16.69 24.30
N LEU A 381 -8.47 -15.85 24.29
CA LEU A 381 -7.51 -15.68 23.20
C LEU A 381 -6.09 -15.72 23.77
N ARG A 382 -5.29 -16.68 23.31
CA ARG A 382 -3.91 -16.91 23.77
C ARG A 382 -2.98 -17.05 22.58
N PHE A 383 -1.69 -16.79 22.78
CA PHE A 383 -0.68 -17.05 21.75
C PHE A 383 -0.67 -18.51 21.34
N GLY A 384 -0.70 -18.77 20.04
CA GLY A 384 -0.76 -20.10 19.45
C GLY A 384 -2.17 -20.64 19.18
N ASP A 385 -3.21 -19.91 19.53
CA ASP A 385 -4.59 -20.30 19.26
C ASP A 385 -4.90 -20.26 17.74
N ASP A 386 -6.04 -20.87 17.36
CA ASP A 386 -6.60 -20.72 16.03
C ASP A 386 -7.10 -19.29 15.81
N LEU A 387 -6.58 -18.64 14.78
CA LEU A 387 -6.91 -17.24 14.47
C LEU A 387 -8.22 -17.09 13.69
N VAL A 388 -8.67 -18.13 12.96
CA VAL A 388 -9.80 -18.04 12.03
C VAL A 388 -11.09 -17.54 12.71
N PRO A 389 -11.51 -18.06 13.89
CA PRO A 389 -12.71 -17.59 14.53
C PRO A 389 -12.66 -16.10 14.93
N TRP A 390 -11.46 -15.60 15.27
CA TRP A 390 -11.27 -14.21 15.64
C TRP A 390 -11.23 -13.28 14.42
N LEU A 391 -10.63 -13.72 13.32
CA LEU A 391 -10.66 -13.00 12.04
C LEU A 391 -12.10 -12.84 11.53
N GLU A 392 -12.93 -13.87 11.66
CA GLU A 392 -14.36 -13.81 11.32
C GLU A 392 -15.13 -12.83 12.20
N ARG A 393 -14.92 -12.87 13.53
CA ARG A 393 -15.53 -11.90 14.46
C ARG A 393 -15.13 -10.46 14.11
N ILE A 394 -13.86 -10.22 13.78
CA ILE A 394 -13.39 -8.90 13.34
C ILE A 394 -14.09 -8.46 12.07
N ALA A 395 -14.14 -9.34 11.06
CA ALA A 395 -14.75 -9.02 9.77
C ALA A 395 -16.25 -8.73 9.86
N ARG A 396 -16.95 -9.37 10.81
CA ARG A 396 -18.39 -9.17 11.09
C ARG A 396 -18.65 -8.14 12.18
N ARG A 397 -17.61 -7.63 12.85
CA ARG A 397 -17.70 -6.71 13.99
C ARG A 397 -18.52 -7.28 15.16
N GLU A 398 -18.33 -8.55 15.49
CA GLU A 398 -19.06 -9.27 16.52
C GLU A 398 -18.31 -9.30 17.86
N GLY A 399 -18.96 -8.86 18.93
CA GLY A 399 -18.39 -8.85 20.28
C GLY A 399 -17.05 -8.12 20.36
N PRO A 400 -15.98 -8.74 20.92
CA PRO A 400 -14.63 -8.14 20.93
C PRO A 400 -14.08 -7.80 19.55
N GLY A 401 -14.56 -8.49 18.49
CA GLY A 401 -14.20 -8.23 17.10
C GLY A 401 -14.57 -6.83 16.64
N ASP A 402 -15.61 -6.22 17.19
CA ASP A 402 -15.99 -4.83 16.85
C ASP A 402 -14.92 -3.84 17.32
N LEU A 403 -14.40 -4.01 18.53
CA LEU A 403 -13.30 -3.19 19.04
C LEU A 403 -12.02 -3.40 18.20
N LEU A 404 -11.67 -4.66 17.93
CA LEU A 404 -10.48 -5.03 17.18
C LEU A 404 -10.55 -4.60 15.71
N ALA A 405 -11.75 -4.43 15.13
CA ALA A 405 -11.96 -3.87 13.79
C ALA A 405 -11.45 -2.42 13.66
N GLY A 406 -11.24 -1.73 14.78
CA GLY A 406 -10.62 -0.40 14.85
C GLY A 406 -9.10 -0.39 14.72
N GLY A 407 -8.43 -1.55 14.82
CA GLY A 407 -6.97 -1.70 14.86
C GLY A 407 -6.37 -1.50 16.26
N THR A 408 -5.09 -1.80 16.38
CA THR A 408 -4.37 -1.85 17.66
C THR A 408 -4.44 -0.54 18.46
N ARG A 409 -4.26 0.61 17.78
CA ARG A 409 -4.32 1.93 18.45
C ARG A 409 -5.68 2.20 19.09
N ALA A 410 -6.75 1.94 18.36
CA ALA A 410 -8.11 2.17 18.86
C ALA A 410 -8.46 1.19 19.98
N ALA A 411 -8.06 -0.08 19.86
CA ALA A 411 -8.24 -1.07 20.88
C ALA A 411 -7.50 -0.71 22.17
N ALA A 412 -6.24 -0.28 22.09
CA ALA A 412 -5.45 0.14 23.25
C ALA A 412 -6.06 1.35 23.97
N ALA A 413 -6.60 2.31 23.23
CA ALA A 413 -7.25 3.49 23.83
C ALA A 413 -8.51 3.13 24.64
N VAL A 414 -9.25 2.09 24.25
CA VAL A 414 -10.46 1.63 24.95
C VAL A 414 -10.11 0.69 26.10
N ILE A 415 -9.18 -0.25 25.92
CA ILE A 415 -8.77 -1.22 26.94
C ILE A 415 -8.08 -0.50 28.10
N GLY A 416 -7.25 0.52 27.83
CA GLY A 416 -6.53 1.24 28.89
C GLY A 416 -5.50 0.37 29.60
N GLY A 417 -5.37 0.54 30.92
CA GLY A 417 -4.50 -0.30 31.77
C GLY A 417 -3.02 -0.31 31.38
N GLY A 418 -2.52 0.75 30.71
CA GLY A 418 -1.15 0.82 30.21
C GLY A 418 -0.91 0.07 28.90
N SER A 419 -1.94 -0.49 28.27
CA SER A 419 -1.82 -1.29 27.04
C SER A 419 -1.21 -0.52 25.86
N ALA A 420 -1.29 0.81 25.84
CA ALA A 420 -0.66 1.65 24.82
C ALA A 420 0.87 1.47 24.75
N ALA A 421 1.53 1.10 25.86
CA ALA A 421 2.97 0.89 25.91
C ALA A 421 3.45 -0.27 25.01
N PHE A 422 2.59 -1.28 24.80
CA PHE A 422 2.88 -2.46 23.98
C PHE A 422 1.95 -2.60 22.75
N ALA A 423 1.22 -1.55 22.43
CA ALA A 423 0.45 -1.46 21.19
C ALA A 423 1.39 -1.17 20.02
N CYS A 424 1.86 -2.20 19.32
CA CYS A 424 2.95 -2.12 18.33
C CYS A 424 2.51 -1.50 17.01
N HIS A 425 2.45 -0.17 16.94
CA HIS A 425 2.10 0.63 15.76
C HIS A 425 2.87 1.95 15.66
N VAL A 426 2.92 2.56 14.47
CA VAL A 426 3.25 3.98 14.30
C VAL A 426 2.11 4.67 13.55
N LYS A 427 1.65 5.80 14.05
CA LYS A 427 0.48 6.55 13.50
C LYS A 427 -0.80 5.70 13.42
N GLY A 428 -0.88 4.57 14.12
CA GLY A 428 -2.00 3.61 14.09
C GLY A 428 -1.87 2.50 13.05
N LEU A 429 -0.79 2.45 12.29
CA LEU A 429 -0.48 1.34 11.38
C LEU A 429 0.44 0.35 12.10
N GLU A 430 0.02 -0.90 12.21
CA GLU A 430 0.75 -1.97 12.91
C GLU A 430 2.12 -2.22 12.27
N LEU A 431 3.12 -2.63 13.07
CA LEU A 431 4.49 -2.82 12.62
C LEU A 431 4.63 -4.04 11.69
N PRO A 432 5.44 -3.93 10.62
CA PRO A 432 5.83 -5.06 9.78
C PRO A 432 6.85 -5.97 10.46
N GLY A 433 7.20 -7.07 9.80
CA GLY A 433 8.02 -8.17 10.32
C GLY A 433 9.50 -7.88 10.51
N TYR A 434 9.84 -6.76 11.13
CA TYR A 434 11.21 -6.32 11.41
C TYR A 434 11.29 -5.82 12.86
N GLU A 435 12.22 -6.36 13.65
CA GLU A 435 12.39 -5.96 15.06
C GLU A 435 13.12 -4.61 15.15
N PRO A 436 12.47 -3.53 15.62
CA PRO A 436 13.08 -2.20 15.64
C PRO A 436 14.32 -2.09 16.53
N ARG A 437 14.39 -2.86 17.66
CA ARG A 437 15.55 -2.83 18.57
C ARG A 437 16.80 -3.44 17.95
N ALA A 438 16.62 -4.33 16.97
CA ALA A 438 17.70 -5.00 16.25
C ALA A 438 17.94 -4.45 14.83
N MET A 439 17.13 -3.47 14.39
CA MET A 439 17.23 -2.81 13.08
C MET A 439 16.90 -1.32 13.25
N GLN A 440 17.85 -0.54 13.74
CA GLN A 440 17.58 0.80 14.27
C GLN A 440 17.47 1.88 13.19
N THR A 441 18.13 1.72 12.02
CA THR A 441 17.84 2.58 10.86
C THR A 441 16.41 2.36 10.34
N MET A 442 15.96 1.09 10.35
CA MET A 442 14.57 0.77 10.02
C MET A 442 13.59 1.34 11.04
N ALA A 443 13.94 1.32 12.34
CA ALA A 443 13.14 1.93 13.39
C ALA A 443 12.86 3.41 13.10
N LEU A 444 13.89 4.19 12.73
CA LEU A 444 13.74 5.57 12.28
C LEU A 444 12.81 5.67 11.07
N GLY A 445 13.06 4.83 10.05
CA GLY A 445 12.23 4.82 8.84
C GLY A 445 10.75 4.52 9.10
N LEU A 446 10.43 3.66 10.09
CA LEU A 446 9.05 3.39 10.51
C LEU A 446 8.42 4.61 11.20
N CYS A 447 9.17 5.32 12.05
CA CYS A 447 8.70 6.51 12.75
C CYS A 447 8.28 7.61 11.77
N VAL A 448 9.16 7.96 10.80
CA VAL A 448 8.98 9.12 9.94
C VAL A 448 8.15 8.85 8.68
N ALA A 449 7.86 7.59 8.36
CA ALA A 449 7.11 7.24 7.16
C ALA A 449 5.71 7.89 7.14
N SER A 450 5.36 8.54 6.03
CA SER A 450 4.16 9.37 5.91
C SER A 450 2.84 8.63 6.15
N ARG A 451 2.77 7.33 5.87
CA ARG A 451 1.55 6.52 6.08
C ARG A 451 1.55 5.72 7.39
N GLY A 452 2.60 5.82 8.20
CA GLY A 452 2.81 5.02 9.42
C GLY A 452 3.80 3.87 9.18
N ALA A 453 3.84 2.88 10.10
CA ALA A 453 4.80 1.79 10.09
C ALA A 453 4.73 0.94 8.80
N ASP A 454 5.54 1.27 7.81
CA ASP A 454 5.57 0.55 6.54
C ASP A 454 6.97 0.36 5.97
N HIS A 455 7.41 -0.89 5.88
CA HIS A 455 8.72 -1.26 5.36
C HIS A 455 8.88 -0.98 3.85
N ASN A 456 7.78 -0.99 3.09
CA ASN A 456 7.81 -0.76 1.65
C ASN A 456 7.94 0.71 1.28
N ARG A 457 7.49 1.62 2.16
CA ARG A 457 7.62 3.07 1.92
C ARG A 457 8.95 3.61 2.39
N SER A 458 9.43 3.13 3.53
CA SER A 458 10.74 3.50 4.05
C SER A 458 11.88 2.77 3.33
N GLY A 459 11.81 1.45 3.19
CA GLY A 459 12.89 0.64 2.62
C GLY A 459 14.17 0.59 3.48
N ALA A 460 14.19 1.23 4.64
CA ALA A 460 15.38 1.47 5.45
C ALA A 460 16.05 0.20 6.01
N TYR A 461 15.31 -0.93 6.10
CA TYR A 461 15.90 -2.24 6.41
C TYR A 461 17.07 -2.62 5.50
N GLN A 462 17.13 -2.05 4.30
CA GLN A 462 18.24 -2.29 3.37
C GLN A 462 19.57 -1.71 3.89
N ALA A 463 19.51 -0.60 4.64
CA ALA A 463 20.71 -0.03 5.27
C ALA A 463 21.21 -0.94 6.40
N ASP A 464 20.31 -1.37 7.28
CA ASP A 464 20.66 -2.24 8.43
C ASP A 464 21.22 -3.62 8.02
N LEU A 465 20.89 -4.09 6.82
CA LEU A 465 21.37 -5.37 6.29
C LEU A 465 22.65 -5.26 5.43
N ARG A 466 23.23 -4.05 5.27
CA ARG A 466 24.50 -3.87 4.56
C ARG A 466 25.66 -4.40 5.40
N PRO A 467 26.66 -5.05 4.77
CA PRO A 467 27.87 -5.45 5.48
C PRO A 467 28.58 -4.25 6.14
N GLY A 468 29.00 -4.41 7.39
CA GLY A 468 29.72 -3.38 8.15
C GLY A 468 28.86 -2.27 8.76
N VAL A 469 27.53 -2.36 8.65
CA VAL A 469 26.61 -1.46 9.36
C VAL A 469 26.29 -2.04 10.73
N ASP A 470 26.44 -1.22 11.78
CA ASP A 470 25.92 -1.55 13.11
C ASP A 470 24.41 -1.30 13.13
N ARG A 471 23.64 -2.36 13.01
CA ARG A 471 22.19 -2.31 13.01
C ARG A 471 21.55 -2.09 14.39
N TYR A 472 22.34 -2.18 15.45
CA TYR A 472 21.92 -1.99 16.85
C TYR A 472 22.12 -0.55 17.33
N HIS A 473 22.50 0.36 16.44
CA HIS A 473 22.72 1.76 16.76
C HIS A 473 22.14 2.68 15.67
N VAL A 474 21.24 3.57 16.07
CA VAL A 474 20.75 4.66 15.20
C VAL A 474 21.67 5.87 15.37
N ASP A 475 22.56 6.09 14.40
CA ASP A 475 23.39 7.30 14.37
C ASP A 475 22.57 8.49 13.83
N PRO A 476 22.25 9.50 14.65
CA PRO A 476 21.47 10.66 14.21
C PRO A 476 22.15 11.47 13.09
N ALA A 477 23.46 11.32 12.89
CA ALA A 477 24.18 12.00 11.82
C ALA A 477 24.10 11.28 10.47
N ARG A 478 23.91 9.95 10.45
CA ARG A 478 23.97 9.13 9.24
C ARG A 478 22.64 8.46 8.87
N ALA A 479 21.90 7.96 9.86
CA ALA A 479 20.66 7.22 9.63
C ALA A 479 19.62 8.03 8.83
N PRO A 480 19.42 9.35 9.06
CA PRO A 480 18.48 10.15 8.27
C PRO A 480 18.76 10.12 6.77
N ALA A 481 20.01 10.24 6.36
CA ALA A 481 20.40 10.21 4.95
C ALA A 481 20.05 8.86 4.29
N HIS A 482 20.28 7.75 4.98
CA HIS A 482 19.93 6.41 4.50
C HIS A 482 18.41 6.23 4.38
N VAL A 483 17.64 6.72 5.37
CA VAL A 483 16.18 6.66 5.33
C VAL A 483 15.64 7.48 4.15
N ILE A 484 16.15 8.70 3.95
CA ILE A 484 15.75 9.58 2.84
C ILE A 484 16.06 8.92 1.49
N GLU A 485 17.26 8.37 1.32
CA GLU A 485 17.65 7.70 0.07
C GLU A 485 16.70 6.54 -0.26
N THR A 486 16.44 5.66 0.70
CA THR A 486 15.59 4.49 0.47
C THR A 486 14.11 4.86 0.29
N GLU A 487 13.63 5.88 0.99
CA GLU A 487 12.28 6.41 0.85
C GLU A 487 12.08 7.07 -0.53
N ASP A 488 13.04 7.87 -0.98
CA ASP A 488 12.99 8.52 -2.30
C ASP A 488 13.04 7.50 -3.44
N GLN A 489 13.89 6.48 -3.34
CA GLN A 489 13.90 5.36 -4.30
C GLN A 489 12.59 4.58 -4.30
N ALA A 490 11.99 4.35 -3.13
CA ALA A 490 10.68 3.72 -3.03
C ALA A 490 9.60 4.57 -3.70
N ALA A 491 9.59 5.89 -3.46
CA ALA A 491 8.64 6.81 -4.06
C ALA A 491 8.78 6.90 -5.59
N LEU A 492 10.02 6.86 -6.11
CA LEU A 492 10.28 6.78 -7.55
C LEU A 492 9.65 5.52 -8.15
N LEU A 493 10.00 4.33 -7.62
CA LEU A 493 9.49 3.06 -8.13
C LEU A 493 7.97 2.97 -8.03
N ASP A 494 7.37 3.48 -6.97
CA ASP A 494 5.92 3.48 -6.76
C ASP A 494 5.19 4.49 -7.67
N SER A 495 5.86 5.58 -8.08
CA SER A 495 5.31 6.54 -9.04
C SER A 495 5.44 6.05 -10.48
N LEU A 496 6.52 5.35 -10.81
CA LEU A 496 6.69 4.61 -12.07
C LEU A 496 5.87 3.31 -12.10
N ILE A 497 5.43 2.82 -10.93
CA ILE A 497 4.77 1.51 -10.75
C ILE A 497 5.66 0.34 -11.21
N LEU A 498 6.95 0.43 -10.95
CA LEU A 498 7.90 -0.67 -11.10
C LEU A 498 7.95 -1.53 -9.82
N CYS A 499 8.12 -2.83 -10.00
CA CYS A 499 8.21 -3.73 -8.84
C CYS A 499 9.51 -3.52 -8.07
N LYS A 500 9.42 -3.41 -6.75
CA LYS A 500 10.60 -3.27 -5.87
C LYS A 500 11.55 -4.47 -5.92
N PHE A 501 11.10 -5.64 -6.37
CA PHE A 501 11.97 -6.80 -6.58
C PHE A 501 12.90 -6.66 -7.81
N LEU A 502 12.68 -5.64 -8.66
CA LEU A 502 13.62 -5.27 -9.72
C LEU A 502 14.83 -4.45 -9.23
N ARG A 503 14.88 -4.00 -7.98
CA ARG A 503 15.96 -3.11 -7.50
C ARG A 503 17.37 -3.60 -7.85
N GLY A 504 17.64 -4.89 -7.65
CA GLY A 504 18.93 -5.47 -8.03
C GLY A 504 19.14 -5.62 -9.55
N ALA A 505 18.07 -5.58 -10.34
CA ALA A 505 18.11 -5.61 -11.80
C ALA A 505 18.13 -4.21 -12.43
N ILE A 506 17.90 -3.16 -11.63
CA ILE A 506 17.98 -1.74 -12.02
C ILE A 506 18.99 -1.06 -11.09
N PRO A 507 20.29 -1.19 -11.35
CA PRO A 507 21.33 -0.69 -10.43
C PRO A 507 21.37 0.84 -10.34
N GLU A 508 20.94 1.55 -11.38
CA GLU A 508 20.91 3.01 -11.44
C GLU A 508 19.44 3.52 -11.59
N PRO A 509 18.60 3.37 -10.56
CA PRO A 509 17.14 3.55 -10.69
C PRO A 509 16.74 4.98 -11.13
N TRP A 510 17.54 5.98 -10.81
CA TRP A 510 17.29 7.35 -11.20
C TRP A 510 17.52 7.59 -12.70
N ARG A 511 18.68 7.16 -13.20
CA ARG A 511 19.03 7.27 -14.61
C ARG A 511 18.14 6.37 -15.47
N GLU A 512 18.04 5.09 -15.13
CA GLU A 512 17.23 4.14 -15.88
C GLU A 512 15.73 4.50 -15.84
N GLY A 513 15.22 5.01 -14.71
CA GLY A 513 13.85 5.51 -14.60
C GLY A 513 13.60 6.71 -15.51
N ALA A 514 14.55 7.64 -15.63
CA ALA A 514 14.45 8.78 -16.53
C ALA A 514 14.45 8.34 -17.99
N GLU A 515 15.33 7.41 -18.37
CA GLU A 515 15.39 6.82 -19.71
C GLU A 515 14.07 6.13 -20.08
N LEU A 516 13.55 5.28 -19.20
CA LEU A 516 12.27 4.59 -19.42
C LEU A 516 11.11 5.56 -19.62
N LEU A 517 11.06 6.58 -18.78
CA LEU A 517 9.98 7.58 -18.85
C LEU A 517 10.10 8.42 -20.12
N SER A 518 11.32 8.81 -20.53
CA SER A 518 11.57 9.55 -21.76
C SER A 518 11.17 8.73 -23.01
N MET A 519 11.59 7.47 -23.10
CA MET A 519 11.25 6.57 -24.21
C MET A 519 9.75 6.32 -24.33
N VAL A 520 9.04 6.23 -23.20
CA VAL A 520 7.59 5.99 -23.23
C VAL A 520 6.81 7.26 -23.52
N THR A 521 7.18 8.39 -22.92
CA THR A 521 6.39 9.63 -23.00
C THR A 521 6.82 10.60 -24.11
N GLY A 522 8.05 10.46 -24.63
CA GLY A 522 8.65 11.41 -25.57
C GLY A 522 9.08 12.73 -24.90
N LEU A 523 9.01 12.82 -23.58
CA LEU A 523 9.49 13.98 -22.83
C LEU A 523 10.99 13.84 -22.56
N ALA A 524 11.75 14.92 -22.72
CA ALA A 524 13.14 14.97 -22.29
C ALA A 524 13.18 15.03 -20.74
N ILE A 525 13.39 13.88 -20.10
CA ILE A 525 13.42 13.74 -18.65
C ILE A 525 14.81 13.27 -18.24
N HIS A 526 15.43 14.00 -17.32
CA HIS A 526 16.75 13.70 -16.78
C HIS A 526 16.63 13.21 -15.31
N GLU A 527 17.69 12.60 -14.81
CA GLU A 527 17.77 12.16 -13.42
C GLU A 527 17.42 13.28 -12.42
N ALA A 528 17.94 14.50 -12.67
CA ALA A 528 17.65 15.65 -11.82
C ALA A 528 16.17 16.04 -11.77
N ASP A 529 15.42 15.81 -12.87
CA ASP A 529 13.98 16.06 -12.92
C ASP A 529 13.23 15.07 -12.03
N LEU A 530 13.59 13.78 -12.10
CA LEU A 530 13.01 12.75 -11.25
C LEU A 530 13.29 12.99 -9.77
N ARG A 531 14.53 13.38 -9.42
CA ARG A 531 14.88 13.72 -8.04
C ARG A 531 14.05 14.90 -7.52
N ARG A 532 13.83 15.93 -8.35
CA ARG A 532 12.94 17.06 -7.99
C ARG A 532 11.49 16.62 -7.83
N ALA A 533 10.97 15.81 -8.75
CA ALA A 533 9.61 15.29 -8.68
C ALA A 533 9.40 14.46 -7.41
N VAL A 534 10.30 13.56 -7.10
CA VAL A 534 10.21 12.70 -5.90
C VAL A 534 10.27 13.52 -4.61
N ARG A 535 11.14 14.54 -4.52
CA ARG A 535 11.16 15.46 -3.37
C ARG A 535 9.82 16.18 -3.21
N ARG A 536 9.25 16.67 -4.33
CA ARG A 536 7.91 17.29 -4.32
C ARG A 536 6.82 16.32 -3.87
N ILE A 537 6.86 15.07 -4.31
CA ILE A 537 5.93 14.03 -3.87
C ILE A 537 6.06 13.78 -2.36
N ALA A 538 7.28 13.66 -1.84
CA ALA A 538 7.54 13.46 -0.41
C ALA A 538 7.05 14.65 0.42
N GLU A 539 7.28 15.87 -0.08
CA GLU A 539 6.81 17.09 0.57
C GLU A 539 5.28 17.19 0.55
N LEU A 540 4.64 16.95 -0.59
CA LEU A 540 3.17 16.98 -0.68
C LEU A 540 2.50 15.96 0.27
N ARG A 541 3.08 14.76 0.41
CA ARG A 541 2.59 13.75 1.36
C ARG A 541 2.71 14.21 2.81
N HIS A 542 3.80 14.88 3.14
CA HIS A 542 4.01 15.48 4.46
C HIS A 542 3.00 16.61 4.73
N ARG A 543 2.85 17.56 3.80
CA ARG A 543 1.87 18.65 3.89
C ARG A 543 0.44 18.16 3.99
N TYR A 544 0.11 17.07 3.27
CA TYR A 544 -1.18 16.42 3.44
C TYR A 544 -1.39 15.98 4.89
N ASN A 545 -0.41 15.33 5.50
CA ASN A 545 -0.50 14.89 6.88
C ASN A 545 -0.57 16.05 7.88
N LEU A 546 0.18 17.14 7.65
CA LEU A 546 0.07 18.38 8.44
C LEU A 546 -1.36 18.93 8.37
N ARG A 547 -1.92 19.04 7.16
CA ARG A 547 -3.32 19.47 6.96
C ARG A 547 -4.33 18.60 7.69
N GLU A 548 -4.03 17.30 7.81
CA GLU A 548 -4.86 16.33 8.51
C GLU A 548 -4.51 16.20 10.01
N GLY A 549 -3.76 17.15 10.56
CA GLY A 549 -3.49 17.25 12.00
C GLY A 549 -2.35 16.37 12.52
N TRP A 550 -1.42 15.93 11.64
CA TRP A 550 -0.20 15.27 12.09
C TRP A 550 0.68 16.22 12.92
N THR A 551 1.30 15.67 13.95
CA THR A 551 2.33 16.34 14.75
C THR A 551 3.53 15.40 14.93
N ILE A 552 4.70 15.97 15.26
CA ILE A 552 5.94 15.23 15.50
C ILE A 552 5.79 14.14 16.58
N ALA A 553 4.86 14.32 17.52
CA ALA A 553 4.57 13.33 18.57
C ALA A 553 4.11 11.96 18.03
N GLU A 554 3.67 11.91 16.77
CA GLU A 554 3.28 10.67 16.10
C GLU A 554 4.46 9.91 15.48
N ASP A 555 5.62 10.57 15.31
CA ASP A 555 6.84 9.98 14.74
C ASP A 555 7.63 9.22 15.81
N ARG A 556 6.96 8.29 16.48
CA ARG A 556 7.53 7.49 17.58
C ARG A 556 7.09 6.04 17.53
N LEU A 557 7.94 5.19 18.06
CA LEU A 557 7.59 3.81 18.39
C LEU A 557 6.96 3.72 19.79
N PRO A 558 6.15 2.68 20.08
CA PRO A 558 5.66 2.38 21.43
C PRO A 558 6.78 2.22 22.46
N ASP A 559 6.45 2.49 23.73
CA ASP A 559 7.42 2.48 24.84
C ASP A 559 8.09 1.12 25.02
N ARG A 560 7.43 0.01 24.66
CA ARG A 560 8.04 -1.34 24.61
C ARG A 560 9.43 -1.35 24.01
N PHE A 561 9.63 -0.70 22.87
CA PHE A 561 10.91 -0.72 22.15
C PHE A 561 12.00 0.12 22.80
N LEU A 562 11.61 1.05 23.65
CA LEU A 562 12.49 1.97 24.38
C LEU A 562 12.82 1.46 25.78
N ASP A 563 11.85 0.82 26.44
CA ASP A 563 11.90 0.50 27.86
C ASP A 563 12.11 -1.02 28.13
N GLU A 564 11.73 -1.90 27.18
CA GLU A 564 11.89 -3.36 27.30
C GLU A 564 13.06 -3.84 26.40
N PRO A 565 14.25 -4.15 26.96
CA PRO A 565 15.36 -4.67 26.14
C PRO A 565 15.07 -6.09 25.65
N LEU A 566 15.67 -6.49 24.53
CA LEU A 566 15.73 -7.88 24.10
C LEU A 566 16.62 -8.71 25.03
N ALA A 567 16.55 -10.03 24.93
CA ALA A 567 17.33 -10.95 25.77
C ALA A 567 18.87 -10.75 25.67
N ASP A 568 19.36 -10.21 24.55
CA ASP A 568 20.76 -9.82 24.32
C ASP A 568 21.09 -8.41 24.81
N GLY A 569 20.12 -7.69 25.41
CA GLY A 569 20.26 -6.32 25.89
C GLY A 569 19.98 -5.25 24.85
N ALA A 570 19.70 -5.59 23.59
CA ALA A 570 19.39 -4.62 22.54
C ALA A 570 18.10 -3.84 22.85
N ARG A 571 18.18 -2.52 22.76
CA ARG A 571 17.05 -1.59 22.96
C ARG A 571 17.27 -0.32 22.14
N LEU A 572 16.22 0.43 21.91
CA LEU A 572 16.32 1.78 21.37
C LEU A 572 16.60 2.77 22.51
N VAL A 573 17.49 3.72 22.25
CA VAL A 573 17.76 4.83 23.17
C VAL A 573 16.86 6.01 22.82
N ARG A 574 15.97 6.40 23.74
CA ARG A 574 14.95 7.45 23.51
C ARG A 574 15.55 8.76 23.00
N ALA A 575 16.66 9.21 23.60
CA ALA A 575 17.32 10.46 23.21
C ALA A 575 17.88 10.38 21.76
N GLU A 576 18.49 9.25 21.39
CA GLU A 576 19.03 9.04 20.03
C GLU A 576 17.93 8.98 18.98
N MET A 577 16.84 8.26 19.27
CA MET A 577 15.68 8.20 18.37
C MET A 577 15.04 9.57 18.17
N THR A 578 14.88 10.36 19.25
CA THR A 578 14.35 11.73 19.16
C THR A 578 15.26 12.62 18.32
N ALA A 579 16.57 12.55 18.55
CA ALA A 579 17.55 13.28 17.77
C ALA A 579 17.56 12.87 16.29
N ALA A 580 17.44 11.57 16.00
CA ALA A 580 17.42 11.06 14.64
C ALA A 580 16.14 11.48 13.87
N VAL A 581 14.98 11.49 14.53
CA VAL A 581 13.72 11.99 13.96
C VAL A 581 13.83 13.50 13.64
N ALA A 582 14.34 14.31 14.57
CA ALA A 582 14.57 15.74 14.34
C ALA A 582 15.57 15.98 13.18
N ALA A 583 16.67 15.24 13.15
CA ALA A 583 17.67 15.31 12.08
C ALA A 583 17.10 14.89 10.72
N TYR A 584 16.19 13.91 10.66
CA TYR A 584 15.48 13.56 9.43
C TYR A 584 14.65 14.72 8.90
N HIS A 585 13.85 15.38 9.77
CA HIS A 585 13.05 16.54 9.34
C HIS A 585 13.92 17.70 8.87
N LEU A 586 15.01 18.00 9.58
CA LEU A 586 15.99 19.02 9.15
C LEU A 586 16.62 18.69 7.79
N ALA A 587 16.99 17.42 7.56
CA ALA A 587 17.55 16.97 6.27
C ALA A 587 16.53 17.03 5.13
N ARG A 588 15.21 16.96 5.44
CA ARG A 588 14.12 17.21 4.50
C ARG A 588 13.84 18.71 4.28
N GLY A 589 14.56 19.62 4.92
CA GLY A 589 14.36 21.08 4.84
C GLY A 589 13.16 21.58 5.65
N ARG A 590 12.80 20.87 6.71
CA ARG A 590 11.71 21.19 7.64
C ARG A 590 12.27 21.63 8.99
N GLY A 591 11.43 22.21 9.86
CA GLY A 591 11.80 22.40 11.26
C GLY A 591 12.09 21.07 11.97
N PRO A 592 12.79 21.09 13.11
CA PRO A 592 13.08 19.89 13.89
C PRO A 592 11.80 19.23 14.45
N ASP A 593 10.71 19.96 14.51
CA ASP A 593 9.35 19.53 14.84
C ASP A 593 8.52 19.08 13.61
N GLY A 594 9.14 19.07 12.43
CA GLY A 594 8.51 18.73 11.17
C GLY A 594 7.65 19.83 10.55
N ALA A 595 7.62 21.03 11.12
CA ALA A 595 6.91 22.16 10.53
C ALA A 595 7.55 22.62 9.20
N ASP A 596 6.74 23.10 8.27
CA ASP A 596 7.24 23.69 7.03
C ASP A 596 8.01 24.99 7.34
N LEU A 597 9.24 25.11 6.83
CA LEU A 597 10.06 26.31 6.96
C LEU A 597 9.77 27.37 5.88
N ALA A 598 9.03 27.05 4.85
CA ALA A 598 8.70 27.94 3.74
C ALA A 598 7.20 28.04 3.51
N GLU A 599 6.66 29.25 3.45
CA GLU A 599 5.30 29.58 3.01
C GLU A 599 5.13 29.44 1.47
N SER A 600 5.67 28.44 0.82
CA SER A 600 5.43 28.23 -0.60
C SER A 600 4.24 27.30 -0.78
N ALA A 601 3.15 27.81 -1.34
CA ALA A 601 2.04 26.98 -1.82
C ALA A 601 2.55 25.92 -2.81
N PRO A 602 1.98 24.71 -2.80
CA PRO A 602 2.36 23.63 -3.70
C PRO A 602 2.03 23.91 -5.17
#